data_8deff3995c5842bd23835b94d370c3bc
#
_entry.id   8deff3995c5842bd23835b94d370c3bc
#
_cell.length_a   1.000
_cell.length_b   1.000
_cell.length_c   1.000
_cell.angle_alpha   90.00
_cell.angle_beta   90.00
_cell.angle_gamma   90.00
#
_symmetry.space_group_name_H-M   'P 1'
#
loop_
_entity.id
_entity.type
_entity.pdbx_description
1 polymer ?
#
loop_
_entity_poly.entity_id
_entity_poly.type
_entity_poly.pdbx_seq_one_letter_code
_entity_poly.pdbx_strand_id
1 'polypeptide(L)'
;MKAADTGIESVSLNEEKIPPEILERLYKFLKAMKELDDKSNEEILSNDEAEKVIYNLVFTHGGKINSTLDLSEESAGTLAWLSTAPTLLQTLREGSILIADELDSSLHQKLLEMIIKVFTDPSINQHGAQLIFTIHNTNIIEHMDDLSLDTKSIWFMEKNQNGESSLFSLVDFPNHADANYERRYLSGRYGALPFLSPSTLRGLVSARASETAHESSSKSSSPA
;
A
#
# COMPACT_ATOMS: atom_id res chain seq x y z
N MET A 1 -15.68 6.84 5.86
CA MET A 1 -16.16 5.48 5.60
C MET A 1 -17.33 5.45 4.61
N LYS A 2 -18.42 6.18 4.80
CA LYS A 2 -19.61 6.16 3.88
C LYS A 2 -19.28 6.48 2.41
N ALA A 3 -18.29 7.31 2.13
CA ALA A 3 -17.91 7.68 0.76
C ALA A 3 -17.25 6.53 -0.03
N ALA A 4 -16.81 5.47 0.63
CA ALA A 4 -16.09 4.36 0.00
C ALA A 4 -16.92 3.06 -0.09
N ASP A 5 -18.21 3.12 0.23
CA ASP A 5 -19.14 1.97 0.21
C ASP A 5 -18.58 0.72 0.95
N THR A 6 -17.93 0.96 2.09
CA THR A 6 -17.33 -0.11 2.90
C THR A 6 -18.34 -0.88 3.74
N GLY A 7 -19.62 -0.49 3.73
CA GLY A 7 -20.65 -1.04 4.61
C GLY A 7 -20.50 -0.62 6.08
N ILE A 8 -19.48 0.15 6.44
CA ILE A 8 -19.22 0.57 7.81
C ILE A 8 -20.08 1.77 8.18
N GLU A 9 -20.89 1.62 9.21
CA GLU A 9 -21.74 2.67 9.75
C GLU A 9 -21.02 3.52 10.80
N SER A 10 -20.23 2.88 11.67
CA SER A 10 -19.48 3.56 12.71
C SER A 10 -18.16 2.85 13.02
N VAL A 11 -17.22 3.65 13.52
CA VAL A 11 -15.94 3.18 14.09
C VAL A 11 -15.89 3.68 15.51
N SER A 12 -15.62 2.80 16.46
CA SER A 12 -15.50 3.13 17.89
C SER A 12 -14.19 2.61 18.45
N LEU A 13 -13.73 3.26 19.53
CA LEU A 13 -12.63 2.76 20.35
C LEU A 13 -13.23 1.91 21.47
N ASN A 14 -12.78 0.69 21.58
CA ASN A 14 -13.05 -0.18 22.72
C ASN A 14 -11.81 -0.23 23.62
N GLU A 15 -12.03 0.01 24.90
CA GLU A 15 -10.97 -0.04 25.91
C GLU A 15 -10.94 -1.46 26.50
N GLU A 16 -9.82 -2.13 26.39
CA GLU A 16 -9.62 -3.45 26.97
C GLU A 16 -8.44 -3.42 27.94
N LYS A 17 -8.68 -3.88 29.17
CA LYS A 17 -7.61 -4.00 30.17
C LYS A 17 -6.64 -5.10 29.75
N ILE A 18 -5.35 -4.78 29.77
CA ILE A 18 -4.33 -5.78 29.44
C ILE A 18 -4.30 -6.84 30.54
N PRO A 19 -4.50 -8.12 30.24
CA PRO A 19 -4.36 -9.19 31.21
C PRO A 19 -2.99 -9.15 31.88
N PRO A 20 -2.89 -9.31 33.22
CA PRO A 20 -1.63 -9.24 33.97
C PRO A 20 -0.52 -10.14 33.41
N GLU A 21 -0.90 -11.32 32.89
CA GLU A 21 0.03 -12.28 32.30
C GLU A 21 0.69 -11.76 31.01
N ILE A 22 -0.07 -11.06 30.17
CA ILE A 22 0.44 -10.44 28.94
C ILE A 22 1.34 -9.26 29.30
N LEU A 23 0.94 -8.47 30.29
CA LEU A 23 1.70 -7.35 30.78
C LEU A 23 3.09 -7.80 31.30
N GLU A 24 3.12 -8.88 32.09
CA GLU A 24 4.37 -9.45 32.61
C GLU A 24 5.31 -9.93 31.49
N ARG A 25 4.74 -10.58 30.46
CA ARG A 25 5.51 -11.01 29.28
C ARG A 25 6.07 -9.82 28.49
N LEU A 26 5.26 -8.78 28.31
CA LEU A 26 5.67 -7.55 27.64
C LEU A 26 6.81 -6.87 28.39
N TYR A 27 6.72 -6.77 29.71
CA TYR A 27 7.82 -6.24 30.52
C TYR A 27 9.11 -7.03 30.42
N LYS A 28 9.02 -8.36 30.46
CA LYS A 28 10.20 -9.23 30.29
C LYS A 28 10.84 -9.03 28.91
N PHE A 29 10.01 -8.90 27.88
CA PHE A 29 10.48 -8.65 26.51
C PHE A 29 11.16 -7.27 26.37
N LEU A 30 10.51 -6.22 26.85
CA LEU A 30 11.06 -4.85 26.82
C LEU A 30 12.36 -4.73 27.63
N LYS A 31 12.43 -5.39 28.77
CA LYS A 31 13.66 -5.45 29.58
C LYS A 31 14.79 -6.18 28.85
N ALA A 32 14.52 -7.30 28.22
CA ALA A 32 15.49 -8.02 27.42
C ALA A 32 15.98 -7.21 26.20
N MET A 33 15.11 -6.45 25.55
CA MET A 33 15.50 -5.54 24.46
C MET A 33 16.38 -4.38 24.97
N LYS A 34 16.08 -3.83 26.14
CA LYS A 34 16.88 -2.76 26.75
C LYS A 34 18.29 -3.22 27.13
N GLU A 35 18.45 -4.47 27.56
CA GLU A 35 19.78 -5.06 27.85
C GLU A 35 20.65 -5.23 26.58
N LEU A 36 20.03 -5.20 25.38
CA LEU A 36 20.73 -5.27 24.09
C LEU A 36 21.10 -3.90 23.53
N ASP A 37 20.48 -2.80 24.00
CA ASP A 37 20.68 -1.44 23.51
C ASP A 37 21.15 -0.49 24.64
N ASP A 38 22.45 -0.41 24.81
CA ASP A 38 23.15 0.33 25.89
C ASP A 38 23.01 1.87 25.80
N LYS A 39 22.16 2.40 24.90
CA LYS A 39 22.04 3.85 24.61
C LYS A 39 20.69 4.49 24.96
N SER A 40 19.69 3.77 25.38
CA SER A 40 18.39 4.37 25.69
C SER A 40 18.21 4.60 27.18
N ASN A 41 18.40 5.86 27.60
CA ASN A 41 18.19 6.33 28.99
C ASN A 41 16.73 6.74 29.27
N GLU A 42 15.77 6.34 28.44
CA GLU A 42 14.37 6.62 28.71
C GLU A 42 13.77 5.55 29.63
N GLU A 43 13.17 5.98 30.74
CA GLU A 43 12.33 5.15 31.60
C GLU A 43 11.14 4.61 30.80
N ILE A 44 11.31 3.45 30.19
CA ILE A 44 10.22 2.73 29.55
C ILE A 44 9.37 2.15 30.67
N LEU A 45 8.32 2.90 31.03
CA LEU A 45 7.24 2.52 31.94
C LEU A 45 7.65 2.41 33.42
N SER A 46 7.48 3.50 34.13
CA SER A 46 7.43 3.51 35.60
C SER A 46 6.30 2.56 36.07
N ASN A 47 6.58 1.88 37.17
CA ASN A 47 5.72 0.86 37.78
C ASN A 47 4.52 1.47 38.52
N ASP A 48 4.05 2.65 38.12
CA ASP A 48 2.87 3.28 38.69
C ASP A 48 1.60 2.53 38.24
N GLU A 49 0.70 2.34 39.19
CA GLU A 49 -0.55 1.58 39.12
C GLU A 49 -1.58 2.10 38.10
N ALA A 50 -1.15 2.79 37.04
CA ALA A 50 -2.02 3.15 35.93
C ALA A 50 -2.53 1.88 35.25
N GLU A 51 -3.82 1.66 35.27
CA GLU A 51 -4.50 0.63 34.52
C GLU A 51 -4.04 0.71 33.06
N LYS A 52 -3.27 -0.29 32.61
CA LYS A 52 -2.78 -0.32 31.23
C LYS A 52 -3.89 -0.85 30.36
N VAL A 53 -4.34 0.03 29.47
CA VAL A 53 -5.48 -0.20 28.58
C VAL A 53 -4.97 -0.26 27.16
N ILE A 54 -5.43 -1.25 26.41
CA ILE A 54 -5.29 -1.29 24.94
C ILE A 54 -6.56 -0.69 24.34
N TYR A 55 -6.37 0.21 23.40
CA TYR A 55 -7.47 0.74 22.60
C TYR A 55 -7.58 -0.05 21.31
N ASN A 56 -8.68 -0.77 21.16
CA ASN A 56 -8.99 -1.51 19.95
C ASN A 56 -10.02 -0.73 19.10
N LEU A 57 -9.77 -0.63 17.80
CA LEU A 57 -10.76 -0.11 16.84
C LEU A 57 -11.77 -1.21 16.55
N VAL A 58 -13.05 -0.89 16.74
CA VAL A 58 -14.18 -1.77 16.44
C VAL A 58 -15.03 -1.12 15.36
N PHE A 59 -15.27 -1.86 14.29
CA PHE A 59 -16.03 -1.43 13.12
C PHE A 59 -17.42 -2.02 13.17
N THR A 60 -18.45 -1.18 13.13
CA THR A 60 -19.84 -1.64 13.05
C THR A 60 -20.29 -1.60 11.61
N HIS A 61 -20.64 -2.75 11.06
CA HIS A 61 -21.19 -2.90 9.73
C HIS A 61 -22.72 -2.87 9.77
N GLY A 62 -23.31 -2.05 8.87
CA GLY A 62 -24.74 -1.96 8.72
C GLY A 62 -25.33 -3.11 7.92
N GLY A 63 -26.55 -3.53 8.25
CA GLY A 63 -27.26 -4.56 7.52
C GLY A 63 -28.56 -4.97 8.21
N LYS A 64 -29.14 -6.12 7.81
CA LYS A 64 -30.29 -6.67 8.51
C LYS A 64 -29.99 -7.04 9.96
N ILE A 65 -28.74 -7.38 10.23
CA ILE A 65 -28.17 -7.63 11.54
C ILE A 65 -26.84 -6.87 11.58
N ASN A 66 -26.72 -5.90 12.51
CA ASN A 66 -25.46 -5.21 12.70
C ASN A 66 -24.42 -6.19 13.23
N SER A 67 -23.26 -6.19 12.60
CA SER A 67 -22.10 -6.98 13.04
C SER A 67 -20.95 -6.04 13.38
N THR A 68 -20.16 -6.45 14.35
CA THR A 68 -18.92 -5.75 14.73
C THR A 68 -17.73 -6.59 14.33
N LEU A 69 -16.73 -5.95 13.74
CA LEU A 69 -15.44 -6.54 13.38
C LEU A 69 -14.32 -5.77 14.07
N ASP A 70 -13.31 -6.49 14.49
CA ASP A 70 -12.07 -5.90 14.99
C ASP A 70 -11.17 -5.48 13.82
N LEU A 71 -10.14 -4.65 14.10
CA LEU A 71 -9.19 -4.17 13.09
C LEU A 71 -8.55 -5.32 12.29
N SER A 72 -8.26 -6.46 12.93
CA SER A 72 -7.64 -7.63 12.31
C SER A 72 -8.58 -8.43 11.40
N GLU A 73 -9.87 -8.20 11.49
CA GLU A 73 -10.91 -8.88 10.71
C GLU A 73 -11.34 -8.04 9.50
N GLU A 74 -10.90 -6.78 9.45
CA GLU A 74 -11.20 -5.87 8.34
C GLU A 74 -10.38 -6.17 7.09
N SER A 75 -10.94 -5.82 5.94
CA SER A 75 -10.23 -5.95 4.66
C SER A 75 -9.05 -4.97 4.56
N ALA A 76 -7.99 -5.38 3.84
CA ALA A 76 -6.85 -4.50 3.56
C ALA A 76 -7.29 -3.19 2.87
N GLY A 77 -8.31 -3.24 2.00
CA GLY A 77 -8.86 -2.05 1.34
C GLY A 77 -9.56 -1.10 2.31
N THR A 78 -10.29 -1.63 3.29
CA THR A 78 -10.91 -0.84 4.37
C THR A 78 -9.84 -0.13 5.20
N LEU A 79 -8.78 -0.85 5.57
CA LEU A 79 -7.69 -0.30 6.38
C LEU A 79 -6.88 0.75 5.60
N ALA A 80 -6.61 0.50 4.32
CA ALA A 80 -5.95 1.46 3.44
C ALA A 80 -6.79 2.76 3.33
N TRP A 81 -8.10 2.65 3.14
CA TRP A 81 -8.98 3.80 3.11
C TRP A 81 -9.04 4.54 4.44
N LEU A 82 -9.14 3.82 5.55
CA LEU A 82 -9.16 4.41 6.90
C LEU A 82 -7.91 5.25 7.18
N SER A 83 -6.75 4.78 6.74
CA SER A 83 -5.47 5.49 6.91
C SER A 83 -5.32 6.69 5.96
N THR A 84 -5.83 6.57 4.74
CA THR A 84 -5.65 7.59 3.68
C THR A 84 -6.66 8.73 3.80
N ALA A 85 -7.93 8.43 4.10
CA ALA A 85 -9.02 9.41 4.04
C ALA A 85 -8.84 10.62 4.97
N PRO A 86 -8.40 10.50 6.23
CA PRO A 86 -8.20 11.66 7.11
C PRO A 86 -7.13 12.61 6.55
N THR A 87 -5.99 12.07 6.09
CA THR A 87 -4.89 12.85 5.52
C THR A 87 -5.33 13.57 4.24
N LEU A 88 -6.05 12.89 3.37
CA LEU A 88 -6.62 13.45 2.15
C LEU A 88 -7.55 14.63 2.46
N LEU A 89 -8.48 14.46 3.41
CA LEU A 89 -9.41 15.52 3.81
C LEU A 89 -8.69 16.73 4.42
N GLN A 90 -7.69 16.49 5.24
CA GLN A 90 -6.87 17.56 5.81
C GLN A 90 -6.11 18.29 4.72
N THR A 91 -5.45 17.59 3.80
CA THR A 91 -4.73 18.18 2.65
C THR A 91 -5.63 19.09 1.83
N LEU A 92 -6.85 18.63 1.49
CA LEU A 92 -7.82 19.42 0.73
C LEU A 92 -8.28 20.68 1.47
N ARG A 93 -8.46 20.60 2.79
CA ARG A 93 -8.85 21.76 3.63
C ARG A 93 -7.76 22.80 3.76
N GLU A 94 -6.50 22.35 3.84
CA GLU A 94 -5.35 23.22 4.05
C GLU A 94 -4.76 23.75 2.73
N GLY A 95 -5.14 23.18 1.58
CA GLY A 95 -4.51 23.49 0.29
C GLY A 95 -3.05 23.06 0.23
N SER A 96 -2.68 22.01 0.97
CA SER A 96 -1.32 21.52 1.08
C SER A 96 -1.00 20.44 0.02
N ILE A 97 0.17 19.80 0.13
CA ILE A 97 0.62 18.75 -0.80
C ILE A 97 0.53 17.40 -0.10
N LEU A 98 -0.15 16.45 -0.73
CA LEU A 98 -0.14 15.04 -0.35
C LEU A 98 0.80 14.25 -1.27
N ILE A 99 1.77 13.58 -0.68
CA ILE A 99 2.66 12.65 -1.39
C ILE A 99 2.28 11.23 -0.96
N ALA A 100 1.95 10.38 -1.92
CA ALA A 100 1.53 9.00 -1.68
C ALA A 100 2.30 8.04 -2.60
N ASP A 101 3.01 7.10 -2.00
CA ASP A 101 3.66 6.02 -2.74
C ASP A 101 2.70 4.83 -2.85
N GLU A 102 2.64 4.20 -4.04
CA GLU A 102 1.75 3.08 -4.34
C GLU A 102 0.28 3.32 -3.91
N LEU A 103 -0.28 4.47 -4.31
CA LEU A 103 -1.64 4.89 -3.90
C LEU A 103 -2.72 3.86 -4.27
N ASP A 104 -2.49 3.03 -5.28
CA ASP A 104 -3.37 1.94 -5.70
C ASP A 104 -3.22 0.67 -4.87
N SER A 105 -2.26 0.63 -3.94
CA SER A 105 -2.05 -0.55 -3.08
C SER A 105 -3.28 -0.81 -2.21
N SER A 106 -3.87 -2.00 -2.37
CA SER A 106 -5.06 -2.45 -1.65
C SER A 106 -6.35 -1.63 -1.87
N LEU A 107 -6.32 -0.56 -2.66
CA LEU A 107 -7.52 0.21 -2.98
C LEU A 107 -8.25 -0.33 -4.21
N HIS A 108 -9.58 -0.36 -4.14
CA HIS A 108 -10.37 -0.65 -5.33
C HIS A 108 -10.19 0.49 -6.36
N GLN A 109 -10.08 0.13 -7.66
CA GLN A 109 -9.86 1.11 -8.73
C GLN A 109 -10.80 2.32 -8.67
N LYS A 110 -12.09 2.12 -8.41
CA LYS A 110 -13.06 3.22 -8.32
C LYS A 110 -12.80 4.17 -7.16
N LEU A 111 -12.18 3.68 -6.10
CA LEU A 111 -11.78 4.51 -4.96
C LEU A 111 -10.54 5.35 -5.31
N LEU A 112 -9.57 4.75 -6.01
CA LEU A 112 -8.43 5.48 -6.57
C LEU A 112 -8.87 6.60 -7.52
N GLU A 113 -9.76 6.30 -8.47
CA GLU A 113 -10.33 7.30 -9.38
C GLU A 113 -11.04 8.43 -8.62
N MET A 114 -11.79 8.11 -7.57
CA MET A 114 -12.43 9.10 -6.72
C MET A 114 -11.40 9.98 -6.01
N ILE A 115 -10.33 9.41 -5.47
CA ILE A 115 -9.24 10.19 -4.84
C ILE A 115 -8.65 11.17 -5.84
N ILE A 116 -8.33 10.73 -7.05
CA ILE A 116 -7.78 11.61 -8.08
C ILE A 116 -8.78 12.73 -8.41
N LYS A 117 -10.04 12.39 -8.62
CA LYS A 117 -11.10 13.36 -8.96
C LYS A 117 -11.27 14.45 -7.91
N VAL A 118 -11.18 14.17 -6.63
CA VAL A 118 -11.32 15.21 -5.60
C VAL A 118 -10.20 16.23 -5.64
N PHE A 119 -9.02 15.89 -6.17
CA PHE A 119 -7.94 16.85 -6.38
C PHE A 119 -8.04 17.61 -7.71
N THR A 120 -8.60 17.00 -8.75
CA THR A 120 -8.75 17.62 -10.07
C THR A 120 -10.04 18.44 -10.23
N ASP A 121 -11.03 18.25 -9.36
CA ASP A 121 -12.30 19.00 -9.39
C ASP A 121 -12.19 20.32 -8.60
N PRO A 122 -12.25 21.50 -9.28
CA PRO A 122 -12.13 22.80 -8.61
C PRO A 122 -13.30 23.09 -7.65
N SER A 123 -14.44 22.41 -7.80
CA SER A 123 -15.57 22.58 -6.89
C SER A 123 -15.31 21.94 -5.52
N ILE A 124 -14.47 20.92 -5.46
CA ILE A 124 -14.07 20.21 -4.25
C ILE A 124 -12.73 20.77 -3.74
N ASN A 125 -11.73 20.85 -4.60
CA ASN A 125 -10.39 21.36 -4.28
C ASN A 125 -10.34 22.90 -4.39
N GLN A 126 -11.03 23.57 -3.50
CA GLN A 126 -11.14 25.04 -3.49
C GLN A 126 -9.88 25.75 -3.01
N HIS A 127 -8.99 25.05 -2.31
CA HIS A 127 -7.76 25.62 -1.73
C HIS A 127 -6.50 25.27 -2.53
N GLY A 128 -6.62 24.61 -3.69
CA GLY A 128 -5.50 24.30 -4.56
C GLY A 128 -4.54 23.23 -3.99
N ALA A 129 -5.07 22.29 -3.23
CA ALA A 129 -4.28 21.14 -2.76
C ALA A 129 -3.70 20.36 -3.93
N GLN A 130 -2.52 19.75 -3.74
CA GLN A 130 -1.83 18.97 -4.75
C GLN A 130 -1.68 17.52 -4.31
N LEU A 131 -1.81 16.60 -5.27
CA LEU A 131 -1.56 15.18 -5.07
C LEU A 131 -0.39 14.74 -5.96
N ILE A 132 0.68 14.25 -5.35
CA ILE A 132 1.82 13.61 -6.03
C ILE A 132 1.80 12.14 -5.63
N PHE A 133 1.70 11.25 -6.59
CA PHE A 133 1.54 9.83 -6.27
C PHE A 133 2.20 8.91 -7.28
N THR A 134 2.59 7.72 -6.81
CA THR A 134 2.99 6.60 -7.67
C THR A 134 1.89 5.56 -7.72
N ILE A 135 1.75 4.88 -8.86
CA ILE A 135 0.80 3.78 -9.08
C ILE A 135 1.39 2.76 -10.04
N HIS A 136 0.91 1.52 -9.93
CA HIS A 136 1.17 0.46 -10.90
C HIS A 136 -0.01 0.23 -11.85
N ASN A 137 -1.19 0.77 -11.52
CA ASN A 137 -2.41 0.62 -12.30
C ASN A 137 -2.40 1.52 -13.54
N THR A 138 -2.20 0.92 -14.71
CA THR A 138 -2.13 1.62 -16.01
C THR A 138 -3.46 2.15 -16.50
N ASN A 139 -4.57 1.67 -15.94
CA ASN A 139 -5.94 2.07 -16.32
C ASN A 139 -6.19 3.57 -16.11
N ILE A 140 -5.45 4.20 -15.19
CA ILE A 140 -5.51 5.67 -14.98
C ILE A 140 -5.09 6.42 -16.23
N ILE A 141 -4.14 5.88 -17.01
CA ILE A 141 -3.66 6.49 -18.26
C ILE A 141 -4.73 6.37 -19.37
N GLU A 142 -5.55 5.32 -19.35
CA GLU A 142 -6.66 5.17 -20.31
C GLU A 142 -7.80 6.14 -20.03
N HIS A 143 -8.06 6.42 -18.74
CA HIS A 143 -9.18 7.24 -18.28
C HIS A 143 -8.78 8.67 -17.89
N MET A 144 -7.68 9.20 -18.42
CA MET A 144 -7.16 10.53 -18.07
C MET A 144 -8.21 11.64 -18.27
N ASP A 145 -8.94 11.60 -19.37
CA ASP A 145 -9.96 12.62 -19.69
C ASP A 145 -11.10 12.62 -18.65
N ASP A 146 -11.56 11.42 -18.25
CA ASP A 146 -12.60 11.25 -17.22
C ASP A 146 -12.13 11.75 -15.85
N LEU A 147 -10.83 11.71 -15.60
CA LEU A 147 -10.19 12.13 -14.36
C LEU A 147 -9.70 13.57 -14.39
N SER A 148 -9.90 14.28 -15.53
CA SER A 148 -9.40 15.63 -15.76
C SER A 148 -7.86 15.74 -15.55
N LEU A 149 -7.14 14.70 -15.96
CA LEU A 149 -5.68 14.66 -15.96
C LEU A 149 -5.15 15.10 -17.34
N ASP A 150 -4.12 15.96 -17.32
CA ASP A 150 -3.37 16.34 -18.52
C ASP A 150 -2.18 15.40 -18.71
N THR A 151 -1.72 15.23 -19.94
CA THR A 151 -0.48 14.50 -20.27
C THR A 151 0.74 15.03 -19.52
N LYS A 152 0.74 16.32 -19.14
CA LYS A 152 1.76 16.95 -18.30
C LYS A 152 1.83 16.40 -16.88
N SER A 153 0.70 15.84 -16.41
CA SER A 153 0.60 15.26 -15.06
C SER A 153 1.11 13.83 -15.01
N ILE A 154 1.36 13.20 -16.16
CA ILE A 154 1.81 11.80 -16.24
C ILE A 154 3.31 11.74 -16.46
N TRP A 155 3.98 11.06 -15.56
CA TRP A 155 5.41 10.86 -15.54
C TRP A 155 5.75 9.38 -15.46
N PHE A 156 6.80 8.97 -16.15
CA PHE A 156 7.33 7.62 -16.12
C PHE A 156 8.68 7.61 -15.44
N MET A 157 8.92 6.60 -14.62
CA MET A 157 10.20 6.37 -13.98
C MET A 157 10.78 5.04 -14.47
N GLU A 158 11.99 5.08 -14.98
CA GLU A 158 12.71 3.90 -15.46
C GLU A 158 14.04 3.78 -14.72
N LYS A 159 14.43 2.53 -14.42
CA LYS A 159 15.72 2.22 -13.82
C LYS A 159 16.56 1.43 -14.82
N ASN A 160 17.73 1.92 -15.16
CA ASN A 160 18.63 1.24 -16.07
C ASN A 160 19.40 0.10 -15.38
N GLN A 161 20.20 -0.66 -16.16
CA GLN A 161 20.98 -1.79 -15.65
C GLN A 161 22.07 -1.37 -14.64
N ASN A 162 22.50 -0.12 -14.63
CA ASN A 162 23.45 0.44 -13.67
C ASN A 162 22.80 0.87 -12.35
N GLY A 163 21.48 0.76 -12.25
CA GLY A 163 20.72 1.18 -11.08
C GLY A 163 20.38 2.68 -11.06
N GLU A 164 20.65 3.42 -12.12
CA GLU A 164 20.33 4.84 -12.26
C GLU A 164 18.86 4.99 -12.67
N SER A 165 18.15 5.90 -12.01
CA SER A 165 16.74 6.21 -12.31
C SER A 165 16.64 7.44 -13.20
N SER A 166 15.78 7.37 -14.20
CA SER A 166 15.41 8.51 -15.05
C SER A 166 13.91 8.77 -14.94
N LEU A 167 13.54 10.05 -14.95
CA LEU A 167 12.16 10.51 -14.90
C LEU A 167 11.88 11.32 -16.17
N PHE A 168 10.80 11.01 -16.87
CA PHE A 168 10.38 11.69 -18.09
C PHE A 168 8.86 11.77 -18.19
N SER A 169 8.35 12.77 -18.91
CA SER A 169 6.93 13.04 -18.99
C SER A 169 6.29 12.41 -20.24
N LEU A 170 5.00 12.09 -20.15
CA LEU A 170 4.22 11.68 -21.32
C LEU A 170 4.21 12.76 -22.42
N VAL A 171 4.37 14.03 -22.06
CA VAL A 171 4.48 15.18 -22.99
C VAL A 171 5.71 15.09 -23.91
N ASP A 172 6.78 14.42 -23.46
CA ASP A 172 8.01 14.28 -24.24
C ASP A 172 7.85 13.38 -25.48
N PHE A 173 6.73 12.70 -25.58
CA PHE A 173 6.40 11.82 -26.69
C PHE A 173 5.42 12.46 -27.67
N PRO A 174 5.51 12.14 -28.97
CA PRO A 174 4.59 12.66 -29.99
C PRO A 174 3.13 12.35 -29.65
N ASN A 175 2.33 13.41 -29.51
CA ASN A 175 0.93 13.33 -29.18
C ASN A 175 0.10 13.07 -30.46
N HIS A 176 -0.82 12.10 -30.42
CA HIS A 176 -1.76 11.83 -31.50
C HIS A 176 -3.18 11.94 -30.94
N ALA A 177 -4.05 12.63 -31.62
CA ALA A 177 -5.40 12.99 -31.16
C ALA A 177 -6.26 11.82 -30.64
N ASP A 178 -6.06 10.59 -31.15
CA ASP A 178 -6.83 9.40 -30.76
C ASP A 178 -5.93 8.31 -30.16
N ALA A 179 -4.87 8.71 -29.43
CA ALA A 179 -3.91 7.76 -28.90
C ALA A 179 -4.46 7.03 -27.66
N ASN A 180 -4.63 5.73 -27.72
CA ASN A 180 -4.75 4.94 -26.51
C ASN A 180 -3.38 4.89 -25.80
N TYR A 181 -3.20 5.73 -24.79
CA TYR A 181 -1.94 5.90 -24.06
C TYR A 181 -1.56 4.63 -23.29
N GLU A 182 -2.51 3.95 -22.66
CA GLU A 182 -2.27 2.70 -21.94
C GLU A 182 -1.71 1.63 -22.87
N ARG A 183 -2.36 1.40 -24.02
CA ARG A 183 -1.89 0.41 -25.01
C ARG A 183 -0.48 0.73 -25.52
N ARG A 184 -0.16 2.00 -25.71
CA ARG A 184 1.18 2.44 -26.12
C ARG A 184 2.21 2.18 -25.03
N TYR A 185 1.88 2.48 -23.77
CA TYR A 185 2.72 2.17 -22.63
C TYR A 185 2.98 0.66 -22.55
N LEU A 186 1.94 -0.15 -22.53
CA LEU A 186 2.04 -1.62 -22.44
C LEU A 186 2.78 -2.26 -23.64
N SER A 187 2.82 -1.57 -24.80
CA SER A 187 3.64 -1.96 -25.96
C SER A 187 5.10 -1.47 -25.88
N GLY A 188 5.51 -0.82 -24.80
CA GLY A 188 6.87 -0.34 -24.57
C GLY A 188 7.25 0.96 -25.29
N ARG A 189 6.27 1.67 -25.90
CA ARG A 189 6.57 2.89 -26.68
C ARG A 189 7.05 4.06 -25.83
N TYR A 190 6.77 4.04 -24.54
CA TYR A 190 7.20 5.07 -23.59
C TYR A 190 8.33 4.61 -22.69
N GLY A 191 8.82 3.35 -22.81
CA GLY A 191 9.78 2.80 -21.86
C GLY A 191 9.11 2.47 -20.51
N ALA A 192 9.91 2.45 -19.46
CA ALA A 192 9.49 2.24 -18.06
C ALA A 192 8.69 0.94 -17.80
N LEU A 193 8.88 -0.08 -18.65
CA LEU A 193 8.30 -1.40 -18.42
C LEU A 193 9.26 -2.29 -17.64
N PRO A 194 8.75 -3.16 -16.76
CA PRO A 194 9.60 -4.12 -16.07
C PRO A 194 10.21 -5.12 -17.07
N PHE A 195 11.50 -5.41 -16.92
CA PHE A 195 12.17 -6.43 -17.69
C PHE A 195 11.79 -7.83 -17.19
N LEU A 196 10.96 -8.53 -17.95
CA LEU A 196 10.50 -9.87 -17.61
C LEU A 196 11.33 -10.92 -18.36
N SER A 197 11.92 -11.87 -17.63
CA SER A 197 12.69 -12.99 -18.22
C SER A 197 12.12 -14.35 -17.80
N PRO A 198 11.10 -14.87 -18.50
CA PRO A 198 10.53 -16.19 -18.23
C PRO A 198 11.55 -17.33 -18.39
N SER A 199 12.58 -17.15 -19.23
CA SER A 199 13.67 -18.11 -19.42
C SER A 199 14.52 -18.29 -18.16
N THR A 200 14.78 -17.21 -17.42
CA THR A 200 15.50 -17.25 -16.13
C THR A 200 14.72 -18.06 -15.10
N LEU A 201 13.41 -17.82 -14.96
CA LEU A 201 12.57 -18.61 -14.06
C LEU A 201 12.52 -20.08 -14.45
N ARG A 202 12.43 -20.40 -15.74
CA ARG A 202 12.49 -21.81 -16.23
C ARG A 202 13.81 -22.47 -15.85
N GLY A 203 14.94 -21.77 -15.99
CA GLY A 203 16.25 -22.26 -15.60
C GLY A 203 16.35 -22.60 -14.12
N LEU A 204 15.83 -21.71 -13.26
CA LEU A 204 15.82 -21.93 -11.79
C LEU A 204 14.95 -23.14 -11.40
N VAL A 205 13.79 -23.32 -12.00
CA VAL A 205 12.90 -24.47 -11.74
C VAL A 205 13.56 -25.78 -12.22
N SER A 206 14.22 -25.77 -13.38
CA SER A 206 14.88 -26.95 -13.94
C SER A 206 16.13 -27.36 -13.13
N ALA A 207 16.90 -26.40 -12.63
CA ALA A 207 18.08 -26.67 -11.79
C ALA A 207 17.68 -27.41 -10.51
N ARG A 208 16.60 -27.02 -9.86
CA ARG A 208 16.10 -27.64 -8.63
C ARG A 208 15.60 -29.09 -8.86
N ALA A 209 15.03 -29.35 -10.01
CA ALA A 209 14.58 -30.71 -10.40
C ALA A 209 15.77 -31.66 -10.62
N SER A 210 16.90 -31.18 -11.10
CA SER A 210 18.12 -31.99 -11.26
C SER A 210 18.82 -32.30 -9.93
N GLU A 211 18.82 -31.40 -8.96
CA GLU A 211 19.38 -31.65 -7.62
C GLU A 211 18.58 -32.71 -6.84
N THR A 212 17.26 -32.66 -6.88
CA THR A 212 16.40 -33.68 -6.25
C THR A 212 16.51 -35.05 -6.89
N ALA A 213 16.76 -35.12 -8.19
CA ALA A 213 17.01 -36.39 -8.89
C ALA A 213 18.35 -37.01 -8.54
N HIS A 214 19.39 -36.19 -8.30
CA HIS A 214 20.71 -36.66 -7.85
C HIS A 214 20.71 -37.17 -6.41
N GLU A 215 19.97 -36.53 -5.49
CA GLU A 215 19.85 -37.01 -4.11
C GLU A 215 19.06 -38.31 -3.99
N SER A 216 18.07 -38.53 -4.85
CA SER A 216 17.32 -39.78 -4.84
C SER A 216 18.13 -40.98 -5.42
N SER A 217 19.02 -40.73 -6.38
CA SER A 217 19.88 -41.77 -6.96
C SER A 217 21.03 -42.16 -6.06
N SER A 218 21.54 -41.25 -5.21
CA SER A 218 22.64 -41.55 -4.28
C SER A 218 22.22 -42.37 -3.05
N LYS A 219 20.92 -42.38 -2.71
CA LYS A 219 20.35 -43.16 -1.60
C LYS A 219 20.00 -44.60 -1.95
N SER A 220 20.00 -44.99 -3.25
CA SER A 220 19.67 -46.34 -3.70
C SER A 220 20.86 -47.26 -3.92
N SER A 221 22.10 -46.77 -3.70
CA SER A 221 23.34 -47.55 -3.92
C SER A 221 24.12 -47.82 -2.63
N SER A 222 23.45 -48.31 -1.58
CA SER A 222 24.13 -48.92 -0.42
C SER A 222 24.05 -50.45 -0.60
N PRO A 223 25.16 -51.16 -0.80
CA PRO A 223 25.15 -52.63 -0.87
C PRO A 223 25.03 -53.22 0.53
N ALA A 224 24.27 -54.31 0.62
CA ALA A 224 24.09 -55.17 1.77
C ALA A 224 25.38 -55.93 2.11
#